data_99cd9ddb1e6ba819d426a269127e3a2a
#
_entry.id   99cd9ddb1e6ba819d426a269127e3a2a
#
_cell.length_a   1.000
_cell.length_b   1.000
_cell.length_c   1.000
_cell.angle_alpha   90.00
_cell.angle_beta   90.00
_cell.angle_gamma   90.00
#
_symmetry.space_group_name_H-M   'P 1'
#
loop_
_entity.id
_entity.type
_entity.pdbx_description
1 polymer ?
#
loop_
_entity_poly.entity_id
_entity_poly.type
_entity_poly.pdbx_seq_one_letter_code
_entity_poly.pdbx_strand_id
1 'polypeptide(L)'
;WLPEGCTVFTNLWGTAPGCAFEADGKHVLMLPGPPRECNPMWKECAMPYLYKLAGGCIVSRNIRVFGLGESNMENILHDMMEKSANPTIAPYARTSECFARVTAKADTPAECEKLLDPVVDEILKLLGDDVYGVDVDSLEQGVGDGLRERKLTLAVAESCTGGLLSKRLTDIPGASDYYLGGVCSYSNSVKEKVLGVKKETLDTVGAVSSETAEQMAVGVANALGSDIGVG
;
A
#
# COMPACT_ATOMS: atom_id res chain seq x y z
N TRP A 1 13.90 39.25 -10.21
CA TRP A 1 14.30 39.79 -8.92
C TRP A 1 13.94 38.76 -7.83
N LEU A 2 14.85 38.54 -6.88
CA LEU A 2 14.63 37.74 -5.69
C LEU A 2 14.85 38.61 -4.45
N PRO A 3 14.21 38.31 -3.30
CA PRO A 3 14.44 39.05 -2.07
C PRO A 3 15.92 39.03 -1.67
N GLU A 4 16.42 40.14 -1.16
CA GLU A 4 17.79 40.25 -0.65
C GLU A 4 17.99 39.31 0.52
N GLY A 5 19.13 38.58 0.56
CA GLY A 5 19.46 37.64 1.61
C GLY A 5 18.72 36.28 1.55
N CYS A 6 17.88 36.05 0.52
CA CYS A 6 17.19 34.77 0.39
C CYS A 6 18.16 33.63 0.02
N THR A 7 17.81 32.41 0.44
CA THR A 7 18.38 31.18 -0.08
C THR A 7 17.77 30.87 -1.43
N VAL A 8 18.57 30.87 -2.49
CA VAL A 8 18.12 30.61 -3.86
C VAL A 8 18.00 29.11 -4.12
N PHE A 9 16.86 28.69 -4.66
CA PHE A 9 16.65 27.33 -5.17
C PHE A 9 16.80 27.35 -6.68
N THR A 10 17.93 26.83 -7.16
CA THR A 10 18.19 26.74 -8.60
C THR A 10 17.20 25.80 -9.27
N ASN A 11 16.50 26.27 -10.30
CA ASN A 11 15.56 25.47 -11.05
C ASN A 11 16.28 24.68 -12.16
N LEU A 12 16.45 23.37 -11.97
CA LEU A 12 17.04 22.48 -12.97
C LEU A 12 16.00 21.93 -13.96
N TRP A 13 14.71 22.21 -13.75
CA TRP A 13 13.58 21.70 -14.53
C TRP A 13 12.82 22.76 -15.31
N GLY A 14 13.24 24.03 -15.16
CA GLY A 14 12.63 25.17 -15.80
C GLY A 14 13.46 26.46 -15.64
N THR A 15 12.84 27.60 -15.89
CA THR A 15 13.56 28.89 -15.94
C THR A 15 13.38 29.76 -14.70
N ALA A 16 12.29 29.60 -13.96
CA ALA A 16 12.00 30.43 -12.80
C ALA A 16 12.65 29.81 -11.54
N PRO A 17 13.60 30.50 -10.87
CA PRO A 17 14.16 30.02 -9.61
C PRO A 17 13.11 30.05 -8.50
N GLY A 18 13.26 29.17 -7.50
CA GLY A 18 12.61 29.31 -6.21
C GLY A 18 13.50 30.02 -5.21
N CYS A 19 12.97 30.37 -4.06
CA CYS A 19 13.76 30.88 -2.95
C CYS A 19 13.08 30.67 -1.60
N ALA A 20 13.88 30.76 -0.53
CA ALA A 20 13.38 30.83 0.83
C ALA A 20 14.06 31.99 1.58
N PHE A 21 13.30 32.66 2.44
CA PHE A 21 13.79 33.72 3.32
C PHE A 21 13.01 33.77 4.64
N GLU A 22 13.61 34.39 5.64
CA GLU A 22 12.95 34.66 6.91
C GLU A 22 12.51 36.11 6.98
N ALA A 23 11.29 36.34 7.45
CA ALA A 23 10.73 37.66 7.77
C ALA A 23 9.86 37.56 9.02
N ASP A 24 10.09 38.41 9.99
CA ASP A 24 9.33 38.49 11.24
C ASP A 24 9.20 37.13 11.97
N GLY A 25 10.29 36.34 12.00
CA GLY A 25 10.32 35.01 12.63
C GLY A 25 9.54 33.94 11.88
N LYS A 26 9.16 34.22 10.62
CA LYS A 26 8.46 33.28 9.75
C LYS A 26 9.29 32.98 8.51
N HIS A 27 9.27 31.72 8.08
CA HIS A 27 9.94 31.29 6.85
C HIS A 27 8.95 31.31 5.69
N VAL A 28 9.34 31.99 4.61
CA VAL A 28 8.57 32.10 3.37
C VAL A 28 9.32 31.34 2.27
N LEU A 29 8.62 30.44 1.60
CA LEU A 29 9.15 29.68 0.47
C LEU A 29 8.36 30.05 -0.79
N MET A 30 9.07 30.36 -1.86
CA MET A 30 8.50 30.66 -3.17
C MET A 30 8.98 29.61 -4.17
N LEU A 31 8.05 28.91 -4.78
CA LEU A 31 8.32 27.84 -5.73
C LEU A 31 7.62 28.12 -7.07
N PRO A 32 8.12 27.57 -8.20
CA PRO A 32 7.45 27.65 -9.49
C PRO A 32 6.07 27.00 -9.46
N GLY A 33 5.11 27.54 -10.25
CA GLY A 33 3.76 26.97 -10.33
C GLY A 33 3.64 25.62 -11.05
N PRO A 34 4.33 25.40 -12.19
CA PRO A 34 4.17 24.14 -12.94
C PRO A 34 4.60 22.91 -12.11
N PRO A 35 3.75 21.86 -11.99
CA PRO A 35 4.05 20.67 -11.16
C PRO A 35 5.37 19.98 -11.51
N ARG A 36 5.75 19.97 -12.80
CA ARG A 36 7.02 19.39 -13.27
C ARG A 36 8.27 20.10 -12.72
N GLU A 37 8.12 21.37 -12.29
CA GLU A 37 9.19 22.19 -11.71
C GLU A 37 9.06 22.24 -10.19
N CYS A 38 7.83 22.47 -9.70
CA CYS A 38 7.51 22.59 -8.29
C CYS A 38 7.82 21.30 -7.49
N ASN A 39 7.36 20.14 -7.99
CA ASN A 39 7.51 18.89 -7.25
C ASN A 39 8.98 18.47 -6.99
N PRO A 40 9.86 18.47 -8.00
CA PRO A 40 11.26 18.14 -7.73
C PRO A 40 11.95 19.25 -6.92
N MET A 41 11.68 20.53 -7.15
CA MET A 41 12.26 21.63 -6.36
C MET A 41 11.82 21.57 -4.89
N TRP A 42 10.56 21.16 -4.63
CA TRP A 42 10.09 20.90 -3.28
C TRP A 42 10.94 19.82 -2.60
N LYS A 43 11.14 18.68 -3.28
CA LYS A 43 11.88 17.54 -2.71
C LYS A 43 13.37 17.82 -2.51
N GLU A 44 14.01 18.47 -3.49
CA GLU A 44 15.47 18.60 -3.53
C GLU A 44 15.99 19.88 -2.88
N CYS A 45 15.16 20.93 -2.79
CA CYS A 45 15.58 22.20 -2.24
C CYS A 45 14.78 22.64 -1.01
N ALA A 46 13.44 22.69 -1.12
CA ALA A 46 12.60 23.23 -0.05
C ALA A 46 12.57 22.32 1.18
N MET A 47 12.40 21.01 1.01
CA MET A 47 12.42 20.06 2.13
C MET A 47 13.76 20.08 2.89
N PRO A 48 14.95 20.00 2.27
CA PRO A 48 16.22 20.14 2.98
C PRO A 48 16.39 21.47 3.72
N TYR A 49 15.86 22.58 3.18
CA TYR A 49 15.84 23.85 3.88
C TYR A 49 14.98 23.76 5.15
N LEU A 50 13.76 23.22 5.06
CA LEU A 50 12.84 23.07 6.18
C LEU A 50 13.37 22.09 7.23
N TYR A 51 14.04 21.01 6.83
CA TYR A 51 14.66 20.06 7.77
C TYR A 51 15.72 20.72 8.66
N LYS A 52 16.48 21.68 8.13
CA LYS A 52 17.46 22.44 8.92
C LYS A 52 16.80 23.32 9.99
N LEU A 53 15.56 23.72 9.77
CA LEU A 53 14.80 24.56 10.69
C LEU A 53 14.00 23.74 11.72
N ALA A 54 13.65 22.53 11.37
CA ALA A 54 12.66 21.74 12.12
C ALA A 54 13.13 21.22 13.48
N GLY A 55 14.44 21.29 13.80
CA GLY A 55 14.95 20.85 15.11
C GLY A 55 14.51 19.43 15.48
N GLY A 56 14.78 18.47 14.61
CA GLY A 56 14.39 17.07 14.78
C GLY A 56 13.76 16.46 13.52
N CYS A 57 13.39 15.20 13.58
CA CYS A 57 12.74 14.47 12.51
C CYS A 57 11.46 13.79 13.00
N ILE A 58 10.59 13.46 12.04
CA ILE A 58 9.37 12.68 12.25
C ILE A 58 9.45 11.45 11.37
N VAL A 59 9.28 10.28 11.96
CA VAL A 59 9.22 8.99 11.26
C VAL A 59 7.89 8.33 11.58
N SER A 60 7.27 7.71 10.58
CA SER A 60 6.01 6.98 10.76
C SER A 60 6.11 5.57 10.21
N ARG A 61 5.36 4.65 10.82
CA ARG A 61 5.09 3.30 10.34
C ARG A 61 3.59 3.14 10.11
N ASN A 62 3.21 2.49 9.01
CA ASN A 62 1.81 2.20 8.70
C ASN A 62 1.58 0.70 8.78
N ILE A 63 0.84 0.26 9.77
CA ILE A 63 0.48 -1.14 9.98
C ILE A 63 -0.84 -1.37 9.25
N ARG A 64 -0.79 -2.13 8.16
CA ARG A 64 -1.91 -2.40 7.26
C ARG A 64 -2.73 -3.57 7.72
N VAL A 65 -4.04 -3.39 7.74
CA VAL A 65 -5.01 -4.37 8.28
C VAL A 65 -6.10 -4.64 7.24
N PHE A 66 -6.44 -5.91 7.06
CA PHE A 66 -7.52 -6.35 6.20
C PHE A 66 -8.53 -7.21 6.98
N GLY A 67 -9.82 -7.03 6.69
CA GLY A 67 -10.89 -7.78 7.36
C GLY A 67 -11.37 -7.19 8.69
N LEU A 68 -10.63 -6.27 9.29
CA LEU A 68 -11.01 -5.57 10.52
C LEU A 68 -11.51 -4.16 10.20
N GLY A 69 -12.67 -3.77 10.71
CA GLY A 69 -13.19 -2.41 10.58
C GLY A 69 -12.45 -1.41 11.46
N GLU A 70 -12.44 -0.11 11.05
CA GLU A 70 -11.75 0.97 11.78
C GLU A 70 -12.14 1.04 13.25
N SER A 71 -13.44 1.02 13.57
CA SER A 71 -13.92 1.09 14.97
C SER A 71 -13.48 -0.10 15.82
N ASN A 72 -13.36 -1.30 15.23
CA ASN A 72 -12.86 -2.46 15.94
C ASN A 72 -11.35 -2.35 16.20
N MET A 73 -10.60 -1.89 15.20
CA MET A 73 -9.16 -1.62 15.36
C MET A 73 -8.92 -0.53 16.42
N GLU A 74 -9.71 0.56 16.40
CA GLU A 74 -9.64 1.61 17.41
C GLU A 74 -9.91 1.07 18.81
N ASN A 75 -10.93 0.23 19.00
CA ASN A 75 -11.23 -0.40 20.29
C ASN A 75 -10.07 -1.28 20.80
N ILE A 76 -9.43 -2.04 19.92
CA ILE A 76 -8.28 -2.90 20.28
C ILE A 76 -7.08 -2.04 20.70
N LEU A 77 -6.84 -0.92 20.01
CA LEU A 77 -5.69 -0.06 20.22
C LEU A 77 -5.95 1.09 21.21
N HIS A 78 -7.18 1.24 21.72
CA HIS A 78 -7.64 2.37 22.52
C HIS A 78 -6.69 2.71 23.67
N ASP A 79 -6.37 1.74 24.50
CA ASP A 79 -5.49 1.91 25.66
C ASP A 79 -4.07 2.39 25.28
N MET A 80 -3.56 1.92 24.15
CA MET A 80 -2.26 2.36 23.64
C MET A 80 -2.35 3.78 23.11
N MET A 81 -3.43 4.12 22.41
CA MET A 81 -3.65 5.46 21.86
C MET A 81 -3.77 6.52 22.97
N GLU A 82 -4.46 6.21 24.07
CA GLU A 82 -4.60 7.14 25.20
C GLU A 82 -3.29 7.33 25.98
N LYS A 83 -2.48 6.28 26.13
CA LYS A 83 -1.26 6.32 26.93
C LYS A 83 -0.04 6.83 26.17
N SER A 84 -0.06 6.81 24.85
CA SER A 84 1.11 7.12 24.03
C SER A 84 1.06 8.55 23.49
N ALA A 85 1.98 9.39 23.98
CA ALA A 85 2.15 10.77 23.49
C ALA A 85 3.23 10.88 22.40
N ASN A 86 4.25 10.03 22.45
CA ASN A 86 5.30 9.91 21.45
C ASN A 86 5.95 8.51 21.55
N PRO A 87 5.70 7.63 20.59
CA PRO A 87 4.97 7.85 19.33
C PRO A 87 3.45 8.02 19.53
N THR A 88 2.82 8.74 18.61
CA THR A 88 1.35 8.79 18.51
C THR A 88 0.84 7.63 17.66
N ILE A 89 -0.39 7.15 17.95
CA ILE A 89 -1.05 6.10 17.18
C ILE A 89 -2.38 6.67 16.66
N ALA A 90 -2.64 6.53 15.37
CA ALA A 90 -3.87 7.01 14.76
C ALA A 90 -4.43 5.98 13.76
N PRO A 91 -5.71 5.58 13.89
CA PRO A 91 -6.38 4.71 12.92
C PRO A 91 -6.81 5.51 11.69
N TYR A 92 -6.83 4.84 10.55
CA TYR A 92 -7.29 5.38 9.27
C TYR A 92 -8.06 4.32 8.51
N ALA A 93 -9.22 4.71 7.94
CA ALA A 93 -9.95 3.87 6.99
C ALA A 93 -9.58 4.21 5.55
N ARG A 94 -9.55 3.19 4.70
CA ARG A 94 -9.52 3.26 3.24
C ARG A 94 -10.63 2.38 2.67
N THR A 95 -10.79 2.39 1.35
CA THR A 95 -11.73 1.48 0.70
C THR A 95 -11.31 0.03 0.94
N SER A 96 -12.14 -0.71 1.70
CA SER A 96 -11.96 -2.14 2.04
C SER A 96 -10.75 -2.50 2.92
N GLU A 97 -10.04 -1.53 3.49
CA GLU A 97 -8.92 -1.78 4.39
C GLU A 97 -8.79 -0.68 5.45
N CYS A 98 -8.10 -0.99 6.55
CA CYS A 98 -7.72 -0.02 7.57
C CYS A 98 -6.20 -0.04 7.78
N PHE A 99 -5.66 1.00 8.38
CA PHE A 99 -4.29 0.98 8.86
C PHE A 99 -4.12 1.83 10.13
N ALA A 100 -3.23 1.39 11.00
CA ALA A 100 -2.77 2.17 12.13
C ALA A 100 -1.46 2.88 11.75
N ARG A 101 -1.41 4.20 11.89
CA ARG A 101 -0.18 4.96 11.73
C ARG A 101 0.44 5.24 13.09
N VAL A 102 1.66 4.78 13.27
CA VAL A 102 2.49 5.06 14.45
C VAL A 102 3.52 6.11 14.06
N THR A 103 3.55 7.25 14.75
CA THR A 103 4.41 8.39 14.38
C THR A 103 5.25 8.83 15.57
N ALA A 104 6.57 8.79 15.43
CA ALA A 104 7.52 9.28 16.42
C ALA A 104 8.20 10.57 15.96
N LYS A 105 8.52 11.44 16.94
CA LYS A 105 9.36 12.62 16.76
C LYS A 105 10.57 12.52 17.68
N ALA A 106 11.79 12.72 17.14
CA ALA A 106 13.05 12.76 17.88
C ALA A 106 14.08 13.60 17.13
N ASP A 107 15.29 13.74 17.66
CA ASP A 107 16.36 14.53 17.03
C ASP A 107 16.93 13.81 15.79
N THR A 108 16.93 12.48 15.79
CA THR A 108 17.46 11.66 14.69
C THR A 108 16.48 10.57 14.25
N PRO A 109 16.54 10.11 12.99
CA PRO A 109 15.74 8.96 12.53
C PRO A 109 15.96 7.70 13.39
N ALA A 110 17.21 7.43 13.80
CA ALA A 110 17.53 6.27 14.62
C ALA A 110 16.88 6.32 16.02
N GLU A 111 16.70 7.49 16.58
CA GLU A 111 15.95 7.66 17.84
C GLU A 111 14.44 7.50 17.61
N CYS A 112 13.92 7.97 16.48
CA CYS A 112 12.52 7.70 16.11
C CYS A 112 12.26 6.19 16.00
N GLU A 113 13.15 5.43 15.33
CA GLU A 113 13.00 3.98 15.20
C GLU A 113 12.97 3.27 16.55
N LYS A 114 13.84 3.65 17.49
CA LYS A 114 13.84 3.09 18.86
C LYS A 114 12.54 3.34 19.62
N LEU A 115 11.86 4.43 19.30
CA LEU A 115 10.54 4.73 19.88
C LEU A 115 9.43 3.94 19.18
N LEU A 116 9.54 3.77 17.86
CA LEU A 116 8.54 3.10 17.03
C LEU A 116 8.53 1.59 17.23
N ASP A 117 9.70 0.93 17.22
CA ASP A 117 9.83 -0.52 17.22
C ASP A 117 9.00 -1.21 18.32
N PRO A 118 9.10 -0.84 19.62
CA PRO A 118 8.35 -1.53 20.67
C PRO A 118 6.83 -1.33 20.55
N VAL A 119 6.39 -0.17 20.04
CA VAL A 119 4.97 0.13 19.86
C VAL A 119 4.41 -0.62 18.64
N VAL A 120 5.17 -0.68 17.56
CA VAL A 120 4.80 -1.47 16.37
C VAL A 120 4.70 -2.95 16.73
N ASP A 121 5.69 -3.51 17.46
CA ASP A 121 5.68 -4.90 17.89
C ASP A 121 4.46 -5.24 18.77
N GLU A 122 4.04 -4.33 19.64
CA GLU A 122 2.86 -4.52 20.46
C GLU A 122 1.57 -4.49 19.64
N ILE A 123 1.45 -3.56 18.69
CA ILE A 123 0.31 -3.49 17.76
C ILE A 123 0.23 -4.74 16.91
N LEU A 124 1.35 -5.25 16.38
CA LEU A 124 1.39 -6.49 15.62
C LEU A 124 0.89 -7.70 16.41
N LYS A 125 1.22 -7.77 17.71
CA LYS A 125 0.70 -8.83 18.61
C LYS A 125 -0.80 -8.70 18.86
N LEU A 126 -1.30 -7.48 19.04
CA LEU A 126 -2.72 -7.24 19.31
C LEU A 126 -3.61 -7.49 18.09
N LEU A 127 -3.16 -7.10 16.91
CA LEU A 127 -3.92 -7.24 15.65
C LEU A 127 -3.70 -8.60 14.97
N GLY A 128 -2.59 -9.29 15.27
CA GLY A 128 -2.32 -10.67 14.85
C GLY A 128 -2.46 -10.88 13.33
N ASP A 129 -3.25 -11.89 12.97
CA ASP A 129 -3.43 -12.35 11.58
C ASP A 129 -4.20 -11.35 10.70
N ASP A 130 -4.84 -10.33 11.27
CA ASP A 130 -5.48 -9.28 10.51
C ASP A 130 -4.47 -8.34 9.83
N VAL A 131 -3.20 -8.33 10.29
CA VAL A 131 -2.12 -7.53 9.70
C VAL A 131 -1.55 -8.21 8.46
N TYR A 132 -1.64 -7.56 7.31
CA TYR A 132 -1.04 -8.08 6.08
C TYR A 132 0.32 -7.44 5.71
N GLY A 133 0.74 -6.38 6.41
CA GLY A 133 2.06 -5.79 6.22
C GLY A 133 2.28 -4.49 6.98
N VAL A 134 3.56 -4.13 7.11
CA VAL A 134 4.01 -2.84 7.66
C VAL A 134 4.69 -2.07 6.53
N ASP A 135 4.27 -0.82 6.34
CA ASP A 135 4.77 0.09 5.29
C ASP A 135 4.65 -0.46 3.85
N VAL A 136 3.73 -1.39 3.62
CA VAL A 136 3.38 -1.85 2.27
C VAL A 136 2.41 -0.86 1.62
N ASP A 137 2.57 -0.64 0.31
CA ASP A 137 1.79 0.38 -0.40
C ASP A 137 0.33 -0.03 -0.62
N SER A 138 0.08 -1.32 -0.84
CA SER A 138 -1.24 -1.88 -1.14
C SER A 138 -1.37 -3.34 -0.73
N LEU A 139 -2.62 -3.85 -0.71
CA LEU A 139 -2.91 -5.26 -0.47
C LEU A 139 -2.26 -6.15 -1.55
N GLU A 140 -2.27 -5.71 -2.81
CA GLU A 140 -1.64 -6.42 -3.92
C GLU A 140 -0.13 -6.55 -3.72
N GLN A 141 0.52 -5.51 -3.22
CA GLN A 141 1.94 -5.55 -2.88
C GLN A 141 2.19 -6.58 -1.77
N GLY A 142 1.40 -6.54 -0.69
CA GLY A 142 1.51 -7.51 0.41
C GLY A 142 1.32 -8.96 -0.05
N VAL A 143 0.34 -9.22 -0.93
CA VAL A 143 0.14 -10.54 -1.55
C VAL A 143 1.35 -10.94 -2.39
N GLY A 144 1.85 -10.04 -3.25
CA GLY A 144 3.01 -10.31 -4.10
C GLY A 144 4.27 -10.62 -3.28
N ASP A 145 4.53 -9.87 -2.23
CA ASP A 145 5.68 -10.08 -1.35
C ASP A 145 5.56 -11.41 -0.59
N GLY A 146 4.38 -11.73 -0.07
CA GLY A 146 4.12 -13.00 0.59
C GLY A 146 4.27 -14.22 -0.33
N LEU A 147 3.90 -14.11 -1.60
CA LEU A 147 4.09 -15.17 -2.60
C LEU A 147 5.57 -15.34 -2.96
N ARG A 148 6.31 -14.25 -3.18
CA ARG A 148 7.76 -14.29 -3.47
C ARG A 148 8.55 -14.91 -2.32
N GLU A 149 8.27 -14.51 -1.09
CA GLU A 149 8.94 -15.03 0.11
C GLU A 149 8.77 -16.53 0.23
N ARG A 150 7.57 -17.03 -0.05
CA ARG A 150 7.24 -18.47 0.00
C ARG A 150 7.58 -19.23 -1.27
N LYS A 151 8.04 -18.52 -2.32
CA LYS A 151 8.32 -19.06 -3.66
C LYS A 151 7.11 -19.78 -4.25
N LEU A 152 5.91 -19.24 -4.04
CA LEU A 152 4.66 -19.78 -4.54
C LEU A 152 4.20 -19.00 -5.78
N THR A 153 3.59 -19.72 -6.72
CA THR A 153 3.02 -19.17 -7.95
C THR A 153 1.50 -19.13 -7.87
N LEU A 154 0.91 -18.16 -8.56
CA LEU A 154 -0.52 -17.88 -8.57
C LEU A 154 -1.07 -17.84 -9.99
N ALA A 155 -2.24 -18.46 -10.19
CA ALA A 155 -3.09 -18.27 -11.37
C ALA A 155 -4.51 -17.89 -10.95
N VAL A 156 -5.22 -17.12 -11.77
CA VAL A 156 -6.58 -16.68 -11.47
C VAL A 156 -7.57 -17.04 -12.57
N ALA A 157 -8.79 -17.41 -12.18
CA ALA A 157 -9.90 -17.65 -13.07
C ALA A 157 -11.01 -16.63 -12.78
N GLU A 158 -11.24 -15.71 -13.69
CA GLU A 158 -12.19 -14.62 -13.50
C GLU A 158 -13.45 -14.80 -14.33
N SER A 159 -14.58 -14.28 -13.83
CA SER A 159 -15.86 -14.22 -14.53
C SER A 159 -16.38 -12.79 -14.53
N CYS A 160 -17.19 -12.39 -13.55
CA CYS A 160 -17.79 -11.05 -13.46
C CYS A 160 -16.78 -9.91 -13.30
N THR A 161 -15.61 -10.18 -12.74
CA THR A 161 -14.51 -9.23 -12.58
C THR A 161 -13.81 -8.89 -13.89
N GLY A 162 -13.96 -9.74 -14.93
CA GLY A 162 -13.53 -9.45 -16.31
C GLY A 162 -12.02 -9.22 -16.50
N GLY A 163 -11.15 -9.74 -15.61
CA GLY A 163 -9.71 -9.53 -15.63
C GLY A 163 -9.22 -8.50 -14.62
N LEU A 164 -10.09 -7.97 -13.75
CA LEU A 164 -9.70 -6.95 -12.77
C LEU A 164 -8.71 -7.47 -11.74
N LEU A 165 -8.86 -8.72 -11.27
CA LEU A 165 -7.93 -9.31 -10.31
C LEU A 165 -6.54 -9.48 -10.95
N SER A 166 -6.50 -10.01 -12.16
CA SER A 166 -5.28 -10.10 -12.98
C SER A 166 -4.61 -8.74 -13.16
N LYS A 167 -5.41 -7.70 -13.47
CA LYS A 167 -4.93 -6.32 -13.64
C LYS A 167 -4.30 -5.80 -12.35
N ARG A 168 -4.96 -5.94 -11.21
CA ARG A 168 -4.44 -5.49 -9.91
C ARG A 168 -3.13 -6.18 -9.53
N LEU A 169 -3.02 -7.48 -9.75
CA LEU A 169 -1.78 -8.23 -9.50
C LEU A 169 -0.64 -7.78 -10.41
N THR A 170 -0.93 -7.54 -11.70
CA THR A 170 0.07 -7.13 -12.70
C THR A 170 0.44 -5.65 -12.62
N ASP A 171 -0.25 -4.82 -11.85
CA ASP A 171 0.15 -3.44 -11.56
C ASP A 171 1.38 -3.37 -10.65
N ILE A 172 1.68 -4.46 -9.94
CA ILE A 172 2.84 -4.55 -9.07
C ILE A 172 4.09 -4.91 -9.89
N PRO A 173 5.15 -4.09 -9.88
CA PRO A 173 6.38 -4.39 -10.58
C PRO A 173 6.97 -5.75 -10.14
N GLY A 174 7.40 -6.55 -11.12
CA GLY A 174 7.93 -7.89 -10.86
C GLY A 174 6.84 -8.94 -10.58
N ALA A 175 5.58 -8.69 -10.93
CA ALA A 175 4.50 -9.68 -10.78
C ALA A 175 4.77 -11.00 -11.51
N SER A 176 5.61 -11.00 -12.54
CA SER A 176 6.03 -12.21 -13.27
C SER A 176 6.76 -13.26 -12.41
N ASP A 177 7.25 -12.87 -11.25
CA ASP A 177 7.94 -13.78 -10.33
C ASP A 177 6.97 -14.76 -9.65
N TYR A 178 5.68 -14.39 -9.55
CA TYR A 178 4.67 -15.19 -8.84
C TYR A 178 3.37 -15.37 -9.63
N TYR A 179 3.01 -14.46 -10.52
CA TYR A 179 1.77 -14.53 -11.28
C TYR A 179 2.00 -15.16 -12.66
N LEU A 180 1.48 -16.38 -12.87
CA LEU A 180 1.66 -17.11 -14.13
C LEU A 180 0.67 -16.68 -15.21
N GLY A 181 -0.49 -16.17 -14.82
CA GLY A 181 -1.52 -15.74 -15.74
C GLY A 181 -2.94 -15.93 -15.22
N GLY A 182 -3.92 -15.66 -16.07
CA GLY A 182 -5.33 -15.83 -15.75
C GLY A 182 -6.21 -16.17 -16.93
N VAL A 183 -7.38 -16.74 -16.61
CA VAL A 183 -8.41 -17.08 -17.59
C VAL A 183 -9.68 -16.28 -17.27
N CYS A 184 -10.09 -15.39 -18.16
CA CYS A 184 -11.38 -14.72 -18.07
C CYS A 184 -12.47 -15.59 -18.70
N SER A 185 -13.12 -16.43 -17.90
CA SER A 185 -14.11 -17.42 -18.32
C SER A 185 -15.54 -16.89 -18.14
N TYR A 186 -15.94 -15.90 -18.97
CA TYR A 186 -17.24 -15.24 -18.82
C TYR A 186 -18.42 -16.15 -19.15
N SER A 187 -18.31 -16.99 -20.20
CA SER A 187 -19.37 -17.95 -20.58
C SER A 187 -19.19 -19.32 -19.94
N ASN A 188 -20.29 -20.03 -19.71
CA ASN A 188 -20.29 -21.39 -19.17
C ASN A 188 -19.47 -22.34 -20.06
N SER A 189 -19.55 -22.20 -21.37
CA SER A 189 -18.79 -23.03 -22.31
C SER A 189 -17.25 -22.87 -22.16
N VAL A 190 -16.76 -21.67 -21.76
CA VAL A 190 -15.35 -21.45 -21.48
C VAL A 190 -14.98 -22.03 -20.10
N LYS A 191 -15.88 -21.92 -19.10
CA LYS A 191 -15.68 -22.56 -17.80
C LYS A 191 -15.50 -24.08 -17.95
N GLU A 192 -16.35 -24.72 -18.74
CA GLU A 192 -16.22 -26.16 -19.01
C GLU A 192 -14.97 -26.52 -19.79
N LYS A 193 -14.74 -25.87 -20.95
CA LYS A 193 -13.69 -26.28 -21.89
C LYS A 193 -12.29 -25.95 -21.44
N VAL A 194 -12.10 -24.80 -20.78
CA VAL A 194 -10.77 -24.29 -20.41
C VAL A 194 -10.41 -24.64 -18.98
N LEU A 195 -11.38 -24.52 -18.07
CA LEU A 195 -11.14 -24.72 -16.64
C LEU A 195 -11.62 -26.08 -16.13
N GLY A 196 -12.31 -26.86 -16.96
CA GLY A 196 -12.81 -28.18 -16.59
C GLY A 196 -13.94 -28.15 -15.56
N VAL A 197 -14.67 -27.03 -15.45
CA VAL A 197 -15.86 -26.96 -14.60
C VAL A 197 -16.89 -27.97 -15.11
N LYS A 198 -17.44 -28.77 -14.20
CA LYS A 198 -18.39 -29.82 -14.55
C LYS A 198 -19.70 -29.24 -15.04
N LYS A 199 -20.21 -29.73 -16.16
CA LYS A 199 -21.52 -29.32 -16.69
C LYS A 199 -22.62 -29.51 -15.64
N GLU A 200 -22.61 -30.61 -14.92
CA GLU A 200 -23.58 -30.91 -13.84
C GLU A 200 -23.60 -29.81 -12.77
N THR A 201 -22.42 -29.29 -12.36
CA THR A 201 -22.31 -28.20 -11.39
C THR A 201 -22.99 -26.93 -11.94
N LEU A 202 -22.71 -26.58 -13.20
CA LEU A 202 -23.32 -25.41 -13.83
C LEU A 202 -24.84 -25.55 -14.00
N ASP A 203 -25.33 -26.76 -14.27
CA ASP A 203 -26.75 -27.04 -14.46
C ASP A 203 -27.52 -27.10 -13.13
N THR A 204 -26.88 -27.48 -12.02
CA THR A 204 -27.55 -27.68 -10.70
C THR A 204 -27.45 -26.45 -9.80
N VAL A 205 -26.24 -25.94 -9.55
CA VAL A 205 -26.01 -24.80 -8.64
C VAL A 205 -25.70 -23.50 -9.37
N GLY A 206 -25.47 -23.56 -10.67
CA GLY A 206 -25.25 -22.40 -11.51
C GLY A 206 -23.81 -21.88 -11.55
N ALA A 207 -23.59 -20.90 -12.43
CA ALA A 207 -22.26 -20.30 -12.64
C ALA A 207 -21.81 -19.39 -11.48
N VAL A 208 -22.72 -18.95 -10.61
CA VAL A 208 -22.47 -18.08 -9.46
C VAL A 208 -22.72 -18.90 -8.20
N SER A 209 -21.75 -19.73 -7.85
CA SER A 209 -21.78 -20.62 -6.68
C SER A 209 -20.37 -20.89 -6.18
N SER A 210 -20.25 -21.28 -4.92
CA SER A 210 -18.97 -21.66 -4.31
C SER A 210 -18.36 -22.84 -5.05
N GLU A 211 -19.17 -23.83 -5.43
CA GLU A 211 -18.74 -25.03 -6.13
C GLU A 211 -18.15 -24.70 -7.52
N THR A 212 -18.75 -23.75 -8.24
CA THR A 212 -18.22 -23.31 -9.53
C THR A 212 -16.93 -22.54 -9.35
N ALA A 213 -16.85 -21.64 -8.36
CA ALA A 213 -15.63 -20.87 -8.06
C ALA A 213 -14.46 -21.80 -7.67
N GLU A 214 -14.73 -22.79 -6.80
CA GLU A 214 -13.73 -23.79 -6.42
C GLU A 214 -13.22 -24.60 -7.63
N GLN A 215 -14.11 -25.06 -8.51
CA GLN A 215 -13.71 -25.77 -9.72
C GLN A 215 -12.95 -24.86 -10.69
N MET A 216 -13.30 -23.59 -10.79
CA MET A 216 -12.55 -22.61 -11.57
C MET A 216 -11.13 -22.41 -11.02
N ALA A 217 -10.99 -22.30 -9.69
CA ALA A 217 -9.71 -22.12 -9.02
C ALA A 217 -8.78 -23.34 -9.26
N VAL A 218 -9.29 -24.56 -9.02
CA VAL A 218 -8.56 -25.80 -9.31
C VAL A 218 -8.22 -25.93 -10.78
N GLY A 219 -9.18 -25.61 -11.64
CA GLY A 219 -9.00 -25.68 -13.11
C GLY A 219 -7.90 -24.77 -13.63
N VAL A 220 -7.84 -23.52 -13.15
CA VAL A 220 -6.80 -22.57 -13.59
C VAL A 220 -5.43 -22.94 -13.06
N ALA A 221 -5.35 -23.40 -11.79
CA ALA A 221 -4.08 -23.88 -11.22
C ALA A 221 -3.50 -25.05 -12.04
N ASN A 222 -4.33 -26.04 -12.36
CA ASN A 222 -3.92 -27.17 -13.18
C ASN A 222 -3.54 -26.75 -14.61
N ALA A 223 -4.32 -25.87 -15.26
CA ALA A 223 -4.09 -25.45 -16.62
C ALA A 223 -2.78 -24.66 -16.79
N LEU A 224 -2.40 -23.86 -15.80
CA LEU A 224 -1.21 -23.00 -15.84
C LEU A 224 -0.03 -23.56 -15.01
N GLY A 225 -0.23 -24.62 -14.23
CA GLY A 225 0.82 -25.23 -13.41
C GLY A 225 1.22 -24.36 -12.21
N SER A 226 0.29 -23.59 -11.64
CA SER A 226 0.55 -22.77 -10.47
C SER A 226 0.33 -23.54 -9.16
N ASP A 227 0.99 -23.10 -8.10
CA ASP A 227 0.81 -23.66 -6.75
C ASP A 227 -0.54 -23.27 -6.15
N ILE A 228 -1.03 -22.09 -6.49
CA ILE A 228 -2.28 -21.53 -5.99
C ILE A 228 -3.18 -21.14 -7.18
N GLY A 229 -4.46 -21.52 -7.08
CA GLY A 229 -5.52 -21.06 -7.98
C GLY A 229 -6.56 -20.25 -7.23
N VAL A 230 -7.06 -19.18 -7.86
CA VAL A 230 -8.16 -18.35 -7.35
C VAL A 230 -9.26 -18.31 -8.40
N GLY A 231 -10.51 -18.53 -7.96
CA GLY A 231 -11.68 -18.52 -8.83
C GLY A 231 -12.81 -17.64 -8.30
#